data_50417f6c3e759eac6118f78e670bb08d
#
_entry.id   50417f6c3e759eac6118f78e670bb08d
#
_cell.length_a   1.000
_cell.length_b   1.000
_cell.length_c   1.000
_cell.angle_alpha   90.00
_cell.angle_beta   90.00
_cell.angle_gamma   90.00
#
_symmetry.space_group_name_H-M   'P 1'
#
loop_
_entity.id
_entity.type
_entity.pdbx_description
1 polymer ?
#
loop_
_entity_poly.entity_id
_entity_poly.type
_entity_poly.pdbx_seq_one_letter_code
_entity_poly.pdbx_strand_id
1 'polypeptide(L)'
;MLRSVHDQERSTFVVKNSGLYPSVVAESGDVPAVGLAGARLLTETIRVTSLDASLSKALSSWRGPWAVHDPGKIMADLAVCVALGGRCLSDVALLRCQGEVFGPVASDPTVCRLVGTLADYVEAVEAAVNRARKTVRQRVWALAGEHSPTAGVSANRPLVIDVDATLVNVHSEKEGAAPTFKKGFGYHPLTAWFDHGPDGGGECAALVLRPGNAGSNTAADHVEIIRRALDQAGLGPRPGRRVLVRIDGAGGTKETIEFLARRWVSYSVGFTLPEHTPQIHGHHPRDRLDPRVQHRR
;
A
#
# COMPACT_ATOMS: atom_id res chain seq x y z
N MET A 1 20.10 -21.54 -11.45
CA MET A 1 21.04 -20.46 -11.81
C MET A 1 20.24 -19.32 -12.40
N LEU A 2 20.44 -18.10 -11.92
CA LEU A 2 19.86 -16.92 -12.53
C LEU A 2 20.91 -16.31 -13.45
N ARG A 3 20.65 -16.26 -14.76
CA ARG A 3 21.52 -15.58 -15.72
C ARG A 3 20.88 -14.29 -16.21
N SER A 4 21.65 -13.26 -16.33
CA SER A 4 21.26 -12.05 -17.03
C SER A 4 21.13 -12.37 -18.54
N VAL A 5 20.06 -11.91 -19.17
CA VAL A 5 19.82 -12.08 -20.61
C VAL A 5 20.96 -11.47 -21.46
N HIS A 6 21.91 -10.77 -20.85
CA HIS A 6 23.05 -10.18 -21.54
C HIS A 6 24.14 -11.18 -21.95
N ASP A 7 24.15 -12.42 -21.43
CA ASP A 7 25.20 -13.40 -21.75
C ASP A 7 24.86 -14.39 -22.89
N GLN A 8 23.66 -14.34 -23.41
CA GLN A 8 23.27 -15.15 -24.57
C GLN A 8 23.07 -14.27 -25.78
N GLU A 9 24.05 -14.26 -26.62
CA GLU A 9 24.12 -13.84 -28.02
C GLU A 9 25.03 -12.66 -28.30
N ARG A 10 26.10 -12.94 -28.99
CA ARG A 10 26.72 -12.06 -29.93
C ARG A 10 25.78 -11.82 -31.13
N SER A 11 24.61 -11.29 -30.90
CA SER A 11 23.68 -10.80 -31.90
C SER A 11 23.74 -9.28 -31.87
N THR A 12 23.80 -8.69 -33.05
CA THR A 12 23.94 -7.26 -33.33
C THR A 12 22.76 -6.39 -32.86
N PHE A 13 21.85 -6.95 -32.08
CA PHE A 13 20.73 -6.22 -31.48
C PHE A 13 21.05 -5.91 -30.02
N VAL A 14 21.46 -4.69 -29.73
CA VAL A 14 21.50 -4.12 -28.39
C VAL A 14 20.06 -3.93 -27.97
N VAL A 15 19.51 -4.89 -27.18
CA VAL A 15 18.28 -4.65 -26.45
C VAL A 15 18.57 -3.57 -25.41
N LYS A 16 18.11 -2.34 -25.67
CA LYS A 16 18.16 -1.27 -24.68
C LYS A 16 17.30 -1.71 -23.48
N ASN A 17 17.97 -2.15 -22.43
CA ASN A 17 17.32 -2.37 -21.14
C ASN A 17 16.88 -1.00 -20.61
N SER A 18 15.62 -0.64 -20.79
CA SER A 18 15.07 0.65 -20.38
C SER A 18 14.66 0.69 -18.90
N GLY A 19 14.78 -0.42 -18.18
CA GLY A 19 14.41 -0.56 -16.77
C GLY A 19 15.59 -0.42 -15.82
N LEU A 20 15.32 -0.06 -14.55
CA LEU A 20 16.31 0.03 -13.48
C LEU A 20 16.71 -1.33 -12.92
N TYR A 21 16.01 -2.40 -13.29
CA TYR A 21 16.29 -3.77 -12.91
C TYR A 21 16.69 -4.63 -14.12
N PRO A 22 17.64 -5.57 -13.95
CA PRO A 22 17.99 -6.51 -15.01
C PRO A 22 16.79 -7.39 -15.41
N SER A 23 16.73 -7.71 -16.70
CA SER A 23 15.86 -8.79 -17.16
C SER A 23 16.59 -10.12 -16.92
N VAL A 24 16.01 -11.01 -16.14
CA VAL A 24 16.61 -12.30 -15.79
C VAL A 24 15.71 -13.46 -16.18
N VAL A 25 16.31 -14.58 -16.57
CA VAL A 25 15.62 -15.83 -16.85
C VAL A 25 16.00 -16.83 -15.76
N ALA A 26 14.99 -17.55 -15.23
CA ALA A 26 15.23 -18.66 -14.32
C ALA A 26 15.39 -19.95 -15.13
N GLU A 27 16.53 -20.62 -14.98
CA GLU A 27 16.78 -21.92 -15.59
C GLU A 27 16.90 -23.00 -14.51
N SER A 28 16.37 -24.20 -14.78
CA SER A 28 16.59 -25.36 -13.94
C SER A 28 17.96 -25.96 -14.24
N GLY A 29 18.75 -26.28 -13.22
CA GLY A 29 20.07 -26.88 -13.35
C GLY A 29 20.52 -27.54 -12.05
N ASP A 30 21.59 -28.30 -12.12
CA ASP A 30 22.15 -29.05 -10.96
C ASP A 30 22.89 -28.17 -9.94
N VAL A 31 22.61 -26.88 -9.91
CA VAL A 31 23.25 -25.92 -9.01
C VAL A 31 22.34 -25.68 -7.79
N PRO A 32 22.91 -25.61 -6.57
CA PRO A 32 22.14 -25.33 -5.35
C PRO A 32 21.29 -24.07 -5.48
N ALA A 33 20.06 -24.12 -4.97
CA ALA A 33 19.07 -23.07 -5.07
C ALA A 33 19.57 -21.71 -4.55
N VAL A 34 19.31 -20.65 -5.28
CA VAL A 34 19.56 -19.27 -4.85
C VAL A 34 18.49 -18.89 -3.82
N GLY A 35 18.91 -18.50 -2.61
CA GLY A 35 18.00 -18.22 -1.49
C GLY A 35 16.95 -17.12 -1.74
N LEU A 36 17.16 -16.26 -2.73
CA LEU A 36 16.25 -15.18 -3.09
C LEU A 36 15.67 -15.32 -4.51
N ALA A 37 15.57 -16.53 -5.05
CA ALA A 37 15.03 -16.77 -6.39
C ALA A 37 13.61 -16.21 -6.58
N GLY A 38 12.78 -16.24 -5.53
CA GLY A 38 11.44 -15.63 -5.50
C GLY A 38 11.45 -14.11 -5.70
N ALA A 39 12.55 -13.43 -5.40
CA ALA A 39 12.71 -11.99 -5.60
C ALA A 39 12.59 -11.58 -7.07
N ARG A 40 12.87 -12.52 -8.01
CA ARG A 40 12.66 -12.29 -9.45
C ARG A 40 11.21 -11.90 -9.76
N LEU A 41 10.23 -12.49 -9.08
CA LEU A 41 8.82 -12.14 -9.26
C LEU A 41 8.57 -10.67 -8.89
N LEU A 42 9.20 -10.18 -7.83
CA LEU A 42 9.08 -8.78 -7.40
C LEU A 42 9.74 -7.84 -8.40
N THR A 43 10.98 -8.12 -8.81
CA THR A 43 11.70 -7.28 -9.78
C THR A 43 11.03 -7.27 -11.15
N GLU A 44 10.50 -8.42 -11.60
CA GLU A 44 9.75 -8.50 -12.84
C GLU A 44 8.41 -7.75 -12.75
N THR A 45 7.70 -7.84 -11.62
CA THR A 45 6.49 -7.06 -11.37
C THR A 45 6.78 -5.56 -11.44
N ILE A 46 7.86 -5.10 -10.79
CA ILE A 46 8.29 -3.70 -10.86
C ILE A 46 8.54 -3.28 -12.31
N ARG A 47 9.24 -4.10 -13.09
CA ARG A 47 9.58 -3.83 -14.50
C ARG A 47 8.33 -3.78 -15.39
N VAL A 48 7.46 -4.77 -15.34
CA VAL A 48 6.25 -4.87 -16.16
C VAL A 48 5.26 -3.75 -15.85
N THR A 49 5.14 -3.38 -14.58
CA THR A 49 4.26 -2.30 -14.15
C THR A 49 4.87 -0.91 -14.33
N SER A 50 6.18 -0.82 -14.63
CA SER A 50 6.96 0.41 -14.69
C SER A 50 6.96 1.20 -13.37
N LEU A 51 6.95 0.49 -12.25
CA LEU A 51 7.03 1.12 -10.92
C LEU A 51 8.36 1.84 -10.73
N ASP A 52 9.46 1.23 -11.19
CA ASP A 52 10.81 1.82 -11.19
C ASP A 52 10.85 3.16 -11.93
N ALA A 53 10.37 3.19 -13.17
CA ALA A 53 10.35 4.41 -13.98
C ALA A 53 9.42 5.48 -13.37
N SER A 54 8.29 5.07 -12.79
CA SER A 54 7.34 5.98 -12.14
C SER A 54 7.91 6.61 -10.88
N LEU A 55 8.61 5.83 -10.05
CA LEU A 55 9.30 6.32 -8.86
C LEU A 55 10.51 7.19 -9.22
N SER A 56 11.30 6.79 -10.20
CA SER A 56 12.43 7.58 -10.72
C SER A 56 11.97 8.96 -11.16
N LYS A 57 10.92 9.04 -11.97
CA LYS A 57 10.31 10.30 -12.39
C LYS A 57 9.77 11.10 -11.21
N ALA A 58 9.07 10.47 -10.28
CA ALA A 58 8.46 11.13 -9.13
C ALA A 58 9.49 11.75 -8.18
N LEU A 59 10.64 11.08 -8.01
CA LEU A 59 11.70 11.49 -7.09
C LEU A 59 12.87 12.22 -7.77
N SER A 60 12.76 12.53 -9.07
CA SER A 60 13.83 13.15 -9.85
C SER A 60 14.31 14.50 -9.29
N SER A 61 13.42 15.28 -8.67
CA SER A 61 13.76 16.58 -8.06
C SER A 61 14.72 16.46 -6.87
N TRP A 62 14.78 15.31 -6.24
CA TRP A 62 15.69 15.02 -5.12
C TRP A 62 16.93 14.25 -5.54
N ARG A 63 17.16 14.08 -6.83
CA ARG A 63 18.38 13.48 -7.36
C ARG A 63 19.48 14.52 -7.43
N GLY A 64 20.55 14.33 -6.66
CA GLY A 64 21.74 15.16 -6.78
C GLY A 64 22.37 15.11 -8.16
N PRO A 65 23.02 16.18 -8.64
CA PRO A 65 23.60 16.25 -9.99
C PRO A 65 24.66 15.17 -10.28
N TRP A 66 25.32 14.69 -9.24
CA TRP A 66 26.37 13.66 -9.33
C TRP A 66 25.94 12.32 -8.72
N ALA A 67 24.64 12.12 -8.50
CA ALA A 67 24.14 10.89 -7.91
C ALA A 67 24.29 9.73 -8.90
N VAL A 68 25.08 8.72 -8.50
CA VAL A 68 25.22 7.46 -9.24
C VAL A 68 23.93 6.67 -9.19
N HIS A 69 23.30 6.60 -8.00
CA HIS A 69 22.07 5.86 -7.79
C HIS A 69 20.84 6.74 -7.95
N ASP A 70 19.84 6.21 -8.59
CA ASP A 70 18.53 6.87 -8.77
C ASP A 70 17.69 6.78 -7.49
N PRO A 71 17.10 7.89 -7.01
CA PRO A 71 16.26 7.90 -5.80
C PRO A 71 15.06 6.94 -5.88
N GLY A 72 14.43 6.83 -7.05
CA GLY A 72 13.31 5.91 -7.26
C GLY A 72 13.75 4.46 -7.20
N LYS A 73 14.95 4.14 -7.72
CA LYS A 73 15.57 2.81 -7.59
C LYS A 73 15.84 2.46 -6.14
N ILE A 74 16.42 3.38 -5.36
CA ILE A 74 16.67 3.17 -3.93
C ILE A 74 15.36 2.91 -3.19
N MET A 75 14.30 3.68 -3.47
CA MET A 75 12.99 3.47 -2.87
C MET A 75 12.40 2.10 -3.23
N ALA A 76 12.53 1.69 -4.50
CA ALA A 76 12.08 0.36 -4.94
C ALA A 76 12.90 -0.76 -4.30
N ASP A 77 14.22 -0.61 -4.18
CA ASP A 77 15.09 -1.57 -3.49
C ASP A 77 14.70 -1.72 -2.01
N LEU A 78 14.38 -0.63 -1.31
CA LEU A 78 13.87 -0.67 0.05
C LEU A 78 12.55 -1.44 0.14
N ALA A 79 11.62 -1.19 -0.79
CA ALA A 79 10.35 -1.92 -0.84
C ALA A 79 10.55 -3.42 -1.08
N VAL A 80 11.44 -3.79 -2.00
CA VAL A 80 11.81 -5.19 -2.25
C VAL A 80 12.48 -5.81 -1.03
N CYS A 81 13.40 -5.08 -0.39
CA CYS A 81 14.07 -5.54 0.83
C CYS A 81 13.06 -5.86 1.93
N VAL A 82 12.10 -4.98 2.18
CA VAL A 82 11.02 -5.22 3.16
C VAL A 82 10.15 -6.41 2.77
N ALA A 83 9.79 -6.54 1.49
CA ALA A 83 9.00 -7.67 0.99
C ALA A 83 9.73 -9.02 1.15
N LEU A 84 11.05 -9.00 1.16
CA LEU A 84 11.90 -10.18 1.39
C LEU A 84 12.22 -10.42 2.89
N GLY A 85 11.59 -9.65 3.79
CA GLY A 85 11.74 -9.81 5.24
C GLY A 85 12.79 -8.91 5.90
N GLY A 86 13.33 -7.93 5.16
CA GLY A 86 14.23 -6.92 5.71
C GLY A 86 13.54 -6.05 6.76
N ARG A 87 14.28 -5.70 7.83
CA ARG A 87 13.77 -4.97 9.00
C ARG A 87 14.46 -3.64 9.26
N CYS A 88 15.60 -3.43 8.65
CA CYS A 88 16.39 -2.21 8.79
C CYS A 88 17.03 -1.78 7.47
N LEU A 89 17.52 -0.54 7.40
CA LEU A 89 18.09 0.00 6.17
C LEU A 89 19.35 -0.74 5.71
N SER A 90 20.13 -1.32 6.65
CA SER A 90 21.32 -2.10 6.33
C SER A 90 21.02 -3.43 5.64
N ASP A 91 19.76 -3.95 5.76
CA ASP A 91 19.37 -5.20 5.10
C ASP A 91 19.35 -5.09 3.58
N VAL A 92 19.39 -3.87 3.03
CA VAL A 92 19.61 -3.62 1.59
C VAL A 92 20.92 -4.27 1.10
N ALA A 93 21.88 -4.55 2.00
CA ALA A 93 23.08 -5.30 1.68
C ALA A 93 22.77 -6.70 1.11
N LEU A 94 21.65 -7.32 1.51
CA LEU A 94 21.21 -8.62 0.96
C LEU A 94 20.93 -8.53 -0.55
N LEU A 95 20.32 -7.44 -0.99
CA LEU A 95 20.09 -7.20 -2.42
C LEU A 95 21.40 -6.91 -3.14
N ARG A 96 22.29 -6.15 -2.54
CA ARG A 96 23.60 -5.78 -3.10
C ARG A 96 24.50 -6.98 -3.37
N CYS A 97 24.37 -8.03 -2.56
CA CYS A 97 25.09 -9.28 -2.78
C CYS A 97 24.63 -10.07 -4.01
N GLN A 98 23.51 -9.70 -4.62
CA GLN A 98 22.89 -10.36 -5.77
C GLN A 98 22.65 -9.37 -6.91
N GLY A 99 23.69 -8.68 -7.33
CA GLY A 99 23.65 -7.65 -8.38
C GLY A 99 23.10 -8.16 -9.72
N GLU A 100 23.20 -9.44 -10.01
CA GLU A 100 22.62 -10.05 -11.23
C GLU A 100 21.10 -9.99 -11.23
N VAL A 101 20.45 -10.06 -10.05
CA VAL A 101 18.99 -9.99 -9.91
C VAL A 101 18.51 -8.55 -9.73
N PHE A 102 19.23 -7.78 -8.90
CA PHE A 102 18.75 -6.45 -8.48
C PHE A 102 19.44 -5.29 -9.19
N GLY A 103 20.49 -5.57 -10.00
CA GLY A 103 21.32 -4.54 -10.59
C GLY A 103 22.14 -3.77 -9.56
N PRO A 104 22.57 -2.54 -9.89
CA PRO A 104 23.33 -1.70 -8.96
C PRO A 104 22.45 -1.27 -7.76
N VAL A 105 22.81 -1.70 -6.57
CA VAL A 105 22.13 -1.37 -5.31
C VAL A 105 22.98 -0.40 -4.50
N ALA A 106 22.37 0.66 -3.98
CA ALA A 106 23.04 1.70 -3.22
C ALA A 106 23.63 1.17 -1.89
N SER A 107 24.75 1.78 -1.45
CA SER A 107 25.33 1.50 -0.14
C SER A 107 24.46 2.07 0.99
N ASP A 108 24.57 1.49 2.19
CA ASP A 108 23.82 1.91 3.37
C ASP A 108 23.94 3.42 3.66
N PRO A 109 25.15 4.03 3.61
CA PRO A 109 25.28 5.48 3.78
C PRO A 109 24.56 6.28 2.68
N THR A 110 24.47 5.76 1.46
CA THR A 110 23.76 6.41 0.37
C THR A 110 22.25 6.35 0.57
N VAL A 111 21.76 5.18 1.03
CA VAL A 111 20.34 5.02 1.40
C VAL A 111 19.98 5.96 2.55
N CYS A 112 20.79 6.00 3.62
CA CYS A 112 20.55 6.89 4.78
C CYS A 112 20.53 8.37 4.38
N ARG A 113 21.48 8.81 3.53
CA ARG A 113 21.49 10.20 3.04
C ARG A 113 20.25 10.53 2.22
N LEU A 114 19.80 9.62 1.36
CA LEU A 114 18.56 9.84 0.61
C LEU A 114 17.36 9.94 1.54
N VAL A 115 17.21 9.01 2.49
CA VAL A 115 16.10 9.05 3.47
C VAL A 115 16.10 10.36 4.23
N GLY A 116 17.27 10.84 4.69
CA GLY A 116 17.41 12.15 5.33
C GLY A 116 16.96 13.30 4.42
N THR A 117 17.44 13.30 3.16
CA THR A 117 17.04 14.33 2.18
C THR A 117 15.52 14.32 1.92
N LEU A 118 14.91 13.13 1.81
CA LEU A 118 13.46 13.02 1.59
C LEU A 118 12.66 13.43 2.82
N ALA A 119 13.21 13.22 4.01
CA ALA A 119 12.58 13.61 5.28
C ALA A 119 12.46 15.13 5.44
N ASP A 120 13.36 15.91 4.84
CA ASP A 120 13.27 17.38 4.83
C ASP A 120 12.09 17.91 3.98
N TYR A 121 11.49 17.04 3.14
CA TYR A 121 10.41 17.40 2.20
C TYR A 121 9.23 16.42 2.25
N VAL A 122 8.88 15.92 3.44
CA VAL A 122 7.91 14.82 3.65
C VAL A 122 6.64 14.97 2.83
N GLU A 123 5.95 16.10 2.91
CA GLU A 123 4.67 16.33 2.23
C GLU A 123 4.80 16.24 0.70
N ALA A 124 5.83 16.87 0.14
CA ALA A 124 6.08 16.88 -1.30
C ALA A 124 6.48 15.49 -1.80
N VAL A 125 7.33 14.78 -1.05
CA VAL A 125 7.77 13.41 -1.33
C VAL A 125 6.59 12.45 -1.27
N GLU A 126 5.79 12.52 -0.20
CA GLU A 126 4.61 11.67 -0.04
C GLU A 126 3.62 11.89 -1.19
N ALA A 127 3.35 13.14 -1.56
CA ALA A 127 2.49 13.45 -2.69
C ALA A 127 3.04 12.90 -4.01
N ALA A 128 4.37 12.99 -4.24
CA ALA A 128 5.02 12.46 -5.44
C ALA A 128 4.95 10.93 -5.53
N VAL A 129 5.27 10.24 -4.42
CA VAL A 129 5.22 8.78 -4.33
C VAL A 129 3.77 8.29 -4.48
N ASN A 130 2.80 8.94 -3.85
CA ASN A 130 1.38 8.56 -3.97
C ASN A 130 0.86 8.73 -5.39
N ARG A 131 1.29 9.76 -6.14
CA ARG A 131 0.96 9.90 -7.57
C ARG A 131 1.56 8.76 -8.41
N ALA A 132 2.82 8.38 -8.15
CA ALA A 132 3.46 7.25 -8.83
C ALA A 132 2.71 5.95 -8.52
N ARG A 133 2.42 5.66 -7.24
CA ARG A 133 1.64 4.49 -6.82
C ARG A 133 0.28 4.42 -7.51
N LYS A 134 -0.46 5.53 -7.54
CA LYS A 134 -1.76 5.62 -8.23
C LYS A 134 -1.65 5.23 -9.71
N THR A 135 -0.68 5.81 -10.41
CA THR A 135 -0.46 5.53 -11.84
C THR A 135 -0.14 4.05 -12.08
N VAL A 136 0.74 3.50 -11.27
CA VAL A 136 1.14 2.08 -11.37
C VAL A 136 -0.03 1.16 -11.00
N ARG A 137 -0.77 1.46 -9.94
CA ARG A 137 -1.97 0.70 -9.55
C ARG A 137 -2.98 0.61 -10.69
N GLN A 138 -3.29 1.73 -11.33
CA GLN A 138 -4.21 1.74 -12.47
C GLN A 138 -3.72 0.87 -13.61
N ARG A 139 -2.40 0.86 -13.87
CA ARG A 139 -1.80 -0.03 -14.86
C ARG A 139 -1.92 -1.50 -14.46
N VAL A 140 -1.64 -1.82 -13.19
CA VAL A 140 -1.80 -3.19 -12.65
C VAL A 140 -3.25 -3.65 -12.80
N TRP A 141 -4.21 -2.82 -12.41
CA TRP A 141 -5.63 -3.15 -12.52
C TRP A 141 -6.08 -3.30 -13.97
N ALA A 142 -5.55 -2.49 -14.89
CA ALA A 142 -5.82 -2.67 -16.32
C ALA A 142 -5.25 -3.99 -16.85
N LEU A 143 -4.06 -4.40 -16.42
CA LEU A 143 -3.46 -5.69 -16.79
C LEU A 143 -4.22 -6.88 -16.18
N ALA A 144 -4.75 -6.73 -14.95
CA ALA A 144 -5.55 -7.74 -14.28
C ALA A 144 -6.93 -7.95 -14.94
N GLY A 145 -7.42 -6.98 -15.72
CA GLY A 145 -8.68 -7.09 -16.45
C GLY A 145 -9.86 -7.42 -15.55
N GLU A 146 -10.52 -8.54 -15.80
CA GLU A 146 -11.68 -9.02 -15.04
C GLU A 146 -11.37 -9.38 -13.57
N HIS A 147 -10.10 -9.65 -13.26
CA HIS A 147 -9.63 -9.92 -11.90
C HIS A 147 -9.29 -8.64 -11.12
N SER A 148 -9.44 -7.47 -11.73
CA SER A 148 -9.25 -6.19 -11.06
C SER A 148 -10.37 -5.93 -10.05
N PRO A 149 -10.10 -5.33 -8.87
CA PRO A 149 -11.13 -4.94 -7.93
C PRO A 149 -12.08 -3.86 -8.49
N THR A 150 -11.69 -3.20 -9.59
CA THR A 150 -12.54 -2.23 -10.31
C THR A 150 -13.28 -2.83 -11.49
N ALA A 151 -13.11 -4.11 -11.80
CA ALA A 151 -13.81 -4.76 -12.90
C ALA A 151 -15.32 -4.83 -12.62
N GLY A 152 -16.12 -4.25 -13.53
CA GLY A 152 -17.58 -4.24 -13.42
C GLY A 152 -18.13 -3.47 -12.21
N VAL A 153 -17.35 -2.53 -11.66
CA VAL A 153 -17.77 -1.71 -10.52
C VAL A 153 -19.04 -0.92 -10.85
N SER A 154 -20.04 -1.09 -9.98
CA SER A 154 -21.36 -0.46 -10.07
C SER A 154 -21.92 -0.20 -8.68
N ALA A 155 -23.12 0.36 -8.57
CA ALA A 155 -23.80 0.53 -7.28
C ALA A 155 -24.14 -0.81 -6.60
N ASN A 156 -24.32 -1.88 -7.38
CA ASN A 156 -24.63 -3.24 -6.87
C ASN A 156 -23.37 -4.08 -6.64
N ARG A 157 -22.24 -3.68 -7.21
CA ARG A 157 -20.94 -4.29 -7.05
C ARG A 157 -19.88 -3.19 -6.84
N PRO A 158 -19.88 -2.53 -5.68
CA PRO A 158 -18.96 -1.43 -5.42
C PRO A 158 -17.54 -1.93 -5.18
N LEU A 159 -16.56 -1.06 -5.48
CA LEU A 159 -15.21 -1.21 -4.93
C LEU A 159 -15.29 -1.04 -3.42
N VAL A 160 -14.82 -2.02 -2.67
CA VAL A 160 -14.81 -1.97 -1.21
C VAL A 160 -13.48 -1.40 -0.71
N ILE A 161 -13.56 -0.47 0.21
CA ILE A 161 -12.42 0.12 0.94
C ILE A 161 -12.63 -0.17 2.41
N ASP A 162 -11.73 -0.96 2.99
CA ASP A 162 -11.70 -1.23 4.42
C ASP A 162 -10.77 -0.24 5.12
N VAL A 163 -11.26 0.37 6.19
CA VAL A 163 -10.48 1.29 7.02
C VAL A 163 -10.36 0.69 8.41
N ASP A 164 -9.14 0.50 8.84
CA ASP A 164 -8.84 -0.09 10.16
C ASP A 164 -7.57 0.50 10.77
N ALA A 165 -7.54 0.52 12.09
CA ALA A 165 -6.39 0.96 12.87
C ALA A 165 -5.68 -0.25 13.49
N THR A 166 -4.37 -0.32 13.30
CA THR A 166 -3.55 -1.43 13.80
C THR A 166 -2.56 -0.93 14.84
N LEU A 167 -2.44 -1.65 15.96
CA LEU A 167 -1.39 -1.37 16.94
C LEU A 167 -0.08 -2.02 16.50
N VAL A 168 0.95 -1.20 16.36
CA VAL A 168 2.32 -1.64 16.12
C VAL A 168 3.08 -1.53 17.42
N ASN A 169 3.18 -2.66 18.15
CA ASN A 169 3.94 -2.73 19.39
C ASN A 169 5.44 -2.80 19.08
N VAL A 170 6.16 -1.77 19.48
CA VAL A 170 7.61 -1.68 19.29
C VAL A 170 8.21 -0.80 20.37
N HIS A 171 9.29 -1.25 20.98
CA HIS A 171 10.10 -0.39 21.83
C HIS A 171 10.95 0.51 20.93
N SER A 172 10.70 1.81 20.98
CA SER A 172 11.34 2.78 20.09
C SER A 172 11.44 4.15 20.78
N GLU A 173 12.55 4.84 20.59
CA GLU A 173 12.75 6.24 20.98
C GLU A 173 12.44 7.22 19.84
N LYS A 174 11.95 6.71 18.71
CA LYS A 174 11.59 7.53 17.55
C LYS A 174 10.34 8.36 17.83
N GLU A 175 10.23 9.47 17.13
CA GLU A 175 9.08 10.36 17.19
C GLU A 175 7.75 9.61 17.03
N GLY A 176 6.79 9.94 17.88
CA GLY A 176 5.44 9.35 17.88
C GLY A 176 5.34 7.98 18.56
N ALA A 177 6.44 7.33 18.96
CA ALA A 177 6.36 6.15 19.82
C ALA A 177 5.82 6.55 21.19
N ALA A 178 4.71 5.92 21.60
CA ALA A 178 4.00 6.29 22.84
C ALA A 178 3.27 5.07 23.43
N PRO A 179 2.90 5.13 24.73
CA PRO A 179 2.02 4.12 25.33
C PRO A 179 0.69 4.01 24.58
N THR A 180 0.26 2.78 24.30
CA THR A 180 -0.99 2.50 23.59
C THR A 180 -2.14 2.22 24.56
N PHE A 181 -3.39 2.35 24.10
CA PHE A 181 -4.58 2.08 24.92
C PHE A 181 -4.68 0.61 25.41
N LYS A 182 -3.99 -0.33 24.73
CA LYS A 182 -3.88 -1.75 25.16
C LYS A 182 -2.69 -2.00 26.10
N LYS A 183 -2.15 -0.97 26.75
CA LYS A 183 -1.00 -1.06 27.68
C LYS A 183 0.30 -1.56 27.02
N GLY A 184 0.40 -1.47 25.69
CA GLY A 184 1.63 -1.64 24.94
C GLY A 184 2.36 -0.31 24.76
N PHE A 185 3.44 -0.31 23.98
CA PHE A 185 4.19 0.88 23.57
C PHE A 185 4.49 0.80 22.07
N GLY A 186 4.37 1.90 21.35
CA GLY A 186 4.67 1.93 19.92
C GLY A 186 3.80 2.93 19.15
N TYR A 187 3.15 2.48 18.08
CA TYR A 187 2.39 3.32 17.15
C TYR A 187 0.98 2.78 16.93
N HIS A 188 0.08 3.66 16.47
CA HIS A 188 -1.31 3.32 16.14
C HIS A 188 -1.69 3.83 14.74
N PRO A 189 -1.03 3.34 13.67
CA PRO A 189 -1.33 3.75 12.30
C PRO A 189 -2.78 3.43 11.93
N LEU A 190 -3.36 4.28 11.05
CA LEU A 190 -4.64 4.06 10.41
C LEU A 190 -4.38 3.67 8.96
N THR A 191 -5.03 2.61 8.50
CA THR A 191 -4.81 2.04 7.16
C THR A 191 -6.11 1.96 6.38
N ALA A 192 -6.01 2.05 5.07
CA ALA A 192 -7.11 1.77 4.16
C ALA A 192 -6.67 0.73 3.13
N TRP A 193 -7.55 -0.23 2.84
CA TRP A 193 -7.28 -1.37 1.97
C TRP A 193 -8.37 -1.52 0.92
N PHE A 194 -7.98 -1.80 -0.33
CA PHE A 194 -8.91 -2.29 -1.33
C PHE A 194 -9.14 -3.79 -1.13
N ASP A 195 -10.39 -4.19 -1.06
CA ASP A 195 -10.79 -5.60 -0.97
C ASP A 195 -10.86 -6.19 -2.39
N HIS A 196 -10.09 -7.24 -2.64
CA HIS A 196 -10.07 -7.97 -3.91
C HIS A 196 -11.06 -9.14 -3.96
N GLY A 197 -11.97 -9.22 -3.01
CA GLY A 197 -13.00 -10.26 -2.93
C GLY A 197 -12.56 -11.50 -2.15
N PRO A 198 -13.40 -12.54 -2.11
CA PRO A 198 -13.22 -13.71 -1.23
C PRO A 198 -11.96 -14.53 -1.54
N ASP A 199 -11.50 -14.53 -2.78
CA ASP A 199 -10.31 -15.27 -3.23
C ASP A 199 -9.06 -14.39 -3.30
N GLY A 200 -9.19 -13.10 -2.99
CA GLY A 200 -8.13 -12.10 -3.02
C GLY A 200 -7.71 -11.61 -1.63
N GLY A 201 -6.54 -11.05 -1.54
CA GLY A 201 -6.07 -10.32 -0.36
C GLY A 201 -6.52 -8.86 -0.37
N GLY A 202 -6.16 -8.13 0.69
CA GLY A 202 -6.27 -6.68 0.71
C GLY A 202 -5.06 -6.00 0.06
N GLU A 203 -5.28 -4.97 -0.73
CA GLU A 203 -4.23 -4.10 -1.27
C GLU A 203 -4.19 -2.77 -0.52
N CYS A 204 -3.05 -2.41 0.08
CA CYS A 204 -2.92 -1.16 0.82
C CYS A 204 -3.12 0.06 -0.10
N ALA A 205 -4.25 0.74 0.09
CA ALA A 205 -4.58 1.98 -0.60
C ALA A 205 -3.81 3.17 0.00
N ALA A 206 -3.90 3.33 1.31
CA ALA A 206 -3.31 4.45 2.03
C ALA A 206 -2.92 4.06 3.46
N LEU A 207 -1.99 4.83 4.03
CA LEU A 207 -1.53 4.71 5.39
C LEU A 207 -1.37 6.12 5.98
N VAL A 208 -1.84 6.30 7.21
CA VAL A 208 -1.57 7.49 8.05
C VAL A 208 -0.84 7.03 9.30
N LEU A 209 0.41 7.45 9.42
CA LEU A 209 1.19 7.18 10.63
C LEU A 209 0.64 8.03 11.78
N ARG A 210 0.40 7.38 12.93
CA ARG A 210 -0.11 8.03 14.13
C ARG A 210 0.68 7.58 15.36
N PRO A 211 0.85 8.46 16.36
CA PRO A 211 1.47 8.07 17.62
C PRO A 211 0.69 6.96 18.32
N GLY A 212 1.37 6.22 19.20
CA GLY A 212 0.77 5.09 19.92
C GLY A 212 -0.46 5.46 20.77
N ASN A 213 -0.49 6.70 21.27
CA ASN A 213 -1.59 7.26 22.04
C ASN A 213 -2.65 8.00 21.19
N ALA A 214 -2.60 7.88 19.87
CA ALA A 214 -3.62 8.46 19.00
C ALA A 214 -5.01 7.91 19.34
N GLY A 215 -5.99 8.81 19.41
CA GLY A 215 -7.39 8.47 19.66
C GLY A 215 -7.94 7.57 18.54
N SER A 216 -8.73 6.58 18.92
CA SER A 216 -9.37 5.70 17.92
C SER A 216 -10.43 6.45 17.09
N ASN A 217 -11.08 7.47 17.66
CA ASN A 217 -12.24 8.15 17.08
C ASN A 217 -11.89 9.53 16.47
N THR A 218 -10.66 9.73 16.00
CA THR A 218 -10.26 11.01 15.40
C THR A 218 -10.87 11.16 14.00
N ALA A 219 -11.94 11.92 13.89
CA ALA A 219 -12.65 12.13 12.62
C ALA A 219 -11.74 12.67 11.52
N ALA A 220 -10.83 13.60 11.84
CA ALA A 220 -9.88 14.17 10.88
C ALA A 220 -9.01 13.10 10.22
N ASP A 221 -8.49 12.14 10.99
CA ASP A 221 -7.65 11.05 10.50
C ASP A 221 -8.47 10.11 9.60
N HIS A 222 -9.71 9.79 9.98
CA HIS A 222 -10.60 8.96 9.17
C HIS A 222 -10.95 9.64 7.84
N VAL A 223 -11.27 10.94 7.86
CA VAL A 223 -11.53 11.71 6.66
C VAL A 223 -10.29 11.75 5.75
N GLU A 224 -9.11 11.92 6.33
CA GLU A 224 -7.86 11.99 5.57
C GLU A 224 -7.53 10.64 4.92
N ILE A 225 -7.58 9.53 5.65
CA ILE A 225 -7.27 8.21 5.10
C ILE A 225 -8.27 7.82 3.99
N ILE A 226 -9.56 8.10 4.19
CA ILE A 226 -10.58 7.84 3.18
C ILE A 226 -10.34 8.70 1.93
N ARG A 227 -10.01 9.99 2.08
CA ARG A 227 -9.68 10.87 0.96
C ARG A 227 -8.50 10.32 0.15
N ARG A 228 -7.43 9.88 0.82
CA ARG A 228 -6.25 9.27 0.19
C ARG A 228 -6.61 7.98 -0.55
N ALA A 229 -7.42 7.11 0.06
CA ALA A 229 -7.88 5.87 -0.56
C ALA A 229 -8.76 6.13 -1.79
N LEU A 230 -9.71 7.06 -1.70
CA LEU A 230 -10.55 7.45 -2.84
C LEU A 230 -9.72 8.03 -3.99
N ASP A 231 -8.68 8.81 -3.70
CA ASP A 231 -7.75 9.28 -4.73
C ASP A 231 -7.02 8.12 -5.39
N GLN A 232 -6.51 7.17 -4.60
CA GLN A 232 -5.82 5.99 -5.09
C GLN A 232 -6.72 5.07 -5.93
N ALA A 233 -8.02 5.03 -5.65
CA ALA A 233 -8.98 4.25 -6.43
C ALA A 233 -9.13 4.76 -7.89
N GLY A 234 -8.86 6.04 -8.13
CA GLY A 234 -8.91 6.60 -9.48
C GLY A 234 -10.32 6.76 -10.06
N LEU A 235 -11.37 6.61 -9.25
CA LEU A 235 -12.78 6.70 -9.69
C LEU A 235 -13.32 8.14 -9.71
N GLY A 236 -12.44 9.12 -9.57
CA GLY A 236 -12.77 10.53 -9.53
C GLY A 236 -13.17 11.05 -8.14
N PRO A 237 -13.38 12.37 -7.99
CA PRO A 237 -13.59 13.01 -6.69
C PRO A 237 -14.94 12.69 -6.04
N ARG A 238 -15.91 12.23 -6.82
CA ARG A 238 -17.25 11.83 -6.38
C ARG A 238 -17.63 10.50 -7.00
N PRO A 239 -17.06 9.37 -6.49
CA PRO A 239 -17.29 8.06 -7.08
C PRO A 239 -18.74 7.59 -6.91
N GLY A 240 -19.48 8.15 -5.96
CA GLY A 240 -20.86 7.78 -5.67
C GLY A 240 -20.96 6.37 -5.10
N ARG A 241 -22.10 5.71 -5.35
CA ARG A 241 -22.37 4.34 -4.87
C ARG A 241 -21.47 3.26 -5.50
N ARG A 242 -20.57 3.62 -6.40
CA ARG A 242 -19.53 2.70 -6.94
C ARG A 242 -18.46 2.36 -5.93
N VAL A 243 -18.45 3.03 -4.77
CA VAL A 243 -17.54 2.73 -3.67
C VAL A 243 -18.33 2.47 -2.40
N LEU A 244 -17.93 1.44 -1.67
CA LEU A 244 -18.37 1.12 -0.31
C LEU A 244 -17.19 1.25 0.65
N VAL A 245 -17.28 2.14 1.63
CA VAL A 245 -16.30 2.24 2.72
C VAL A 245 -16.81 1.46 3.91
N ARG A 246 -16.02 0.49 4.40
CA ARG A 246 -16.30 -0.24 5.64
C ARG A 246 -15.36 0.25 6.75
N ILE A 247 -15.92 0.59 7.89
CA ILE A 247 -15.18 1.12 9.03
C ILE A 247 -15.71 0.45 10.30
N ASP A 248 -14.87 0.14 11.23
CA ASP A 248 -15.27 -0.33 12.57
C ASP A 248 -15.97 0.76 13.39
N GLY A 249 -16.35 0.44 14.64
CA GLY A 249 -17.04 1.39 15.52
C GLY A 249 -16.25 2.64 15.88
N ALA A 250 -14.92 2.60 15.74
CA ALA A 250 -14.06 3.74 16.06
C ALA A 250 -14.19 4.88 15.05
N GLY A 251 -14.41 4.56 13.77
CA GLY A 251 -14.58 5.55 12.70
C GLY A 251 -16.00 6.10 12.54
N GLY A 252 -16.96 5.63 13.33
CA GLY A 252 -18.38 5.99 13.26
C GLY A 252 -18.73 7.40 13.77
N THR A 253 -17.91 8.39 13.49
CA THR A 253 -18.16 9.79 13.89
C THR A 253 -19.09 10.48 12.92
N LYS A 254 -19.84 11.47 13.42
CA LYS A 254 -20.77 12.27 12.62
C LYS A 254 -20.05 12.92 11.43
N GLU A 255 -18.88 13.48 11.66
CA GLU A 255 -18.06 14.16 10.65
C GLU A 255 -17.63 13.21 9.54
N THR A 256 -17.23 11.96 9.89
CA THR A 256 -16.86 10.93 8.91
C THR A 256 -18.05 10.54 8.06
N ILE A 257 -19.21 10.33 8.68
CA ILE A 257 -20.45 9.95 7.99
C ILE A 257 -20.89 11.09 7.05
N GLU A 258 -20.87 12.35 7.51
CA GLU A 258 -21.20 13.50 6.67
C GLU A 258 -20.22 13.64 5.48
N PHE A 259 -18.94 13.38 5.70
CA PHE A 259 -17.94 13.41 4.63
C PHE A 259 -18.26 12.38 3.52
N LEU A 260 -18.64 11.15 3.89
CA LEU A 260 -19.02 10.09 2.97
C LEU A 260 -20.35 10.43 2.26
N ALA A 261 -21.35 10.87 3.01
CA ALA A 261 -22.65 11.22 2.48
C ALA A 261 -22.58 12.35 1.43
N ARG A 262 -21.79 13.42 1.68
CA ARG A 262 -21.59 14.51 0.70
C ARG A 262 -20.97 14.06 -0.62
N ARG A 263 -20.31 12.87 -0.64
CA ARG A 263 -19.71 12.25 -1.84
C ARG A 263 -20.56 11.15 -2.45
N TRP A 264 -21.72 10.89 -1.86
CA TRP A 264 -22.63 9.80 -2.25
C TRP A 264 -21.97 8.42 -2.16
N VAL A 265 -20.90 8.29 -1.38
CA VAL A 265 -20.20 7.03 -1.14
C VAL A 265 -21.04 6.18 -0.20
N SER A 266 -21.22 4.90 -0.56
CA SER A 266 -21.87 3.94 0.34
C SER A 266 -20.92 3.65 1.52
N TYR A 267 -21.49 3.44 2.70
CA TYR A 267 -20.68 3.13 3.88
C TYR A 267 -21.36 2.08 4.76
N SER A 268 -20.53 1.30 5.42
CA SER A 268 -20.91 0.38 6.50
C SER A 268 -20.03 0.72 7.71
N VAL A 269 -20.66 1.17 8.78
CA VAL A 269 -19.95 1.67 9.96
C VAL A 269 -20.46 0.94 11.18
N GLY A 270 -19.55 0.38 11.98
CA GLY A 270 -19.88 -0.19 13.29
C GLY A 270 -20.25 0.91 14.28
N PHE A 271 -21.10 0.58 15.23
CA PHE A 271 -21.37 1.44 16.39
C PHE A 271 -21.76 0.59 17.60
N THR A 272 -21.48 1.12 18.78
CA THR A 272 -21.89 0.47 20.03
C THR A 272 -23.36 0.75 20.28
N LEU A 273 -24.14 -0.31 20.47
CA LEU A 273 -25.53 -0.17 20.82
C LEU A 273 -25.66 0.21 22.31
N PRO A 274 -26.48 1.20 22.65
CA PRO A 274 -26.80 1.49 24.04
C PRO A 274 -27.46 0.30 24.76
N GLU A 275 -27.28 0.17 26.05
CA GLU A 275 -27.82 -0.94 26.87
C GLU A 275 -29.34 -1.11 26.71
N HIS A 276 -30.08 -0.02 26.50
CA HIS A 276 -31.54 -0.05 26.31
C HIS A 276 -31.99 -0.42 24.87
N THR A 277 -31.06 -0.70 23.96
CA THR A 277 -31.37 -1.08 22.57
C THR A 277 -32.30 -2.29 22.46
N PRO A 278 -32.19 -3.35 23.27
CA PRO A 278 -33.15 -4.48 23.24
C PRO A 278 -34.60 -4.04 23.44
N GLN A 279 -34.83 -3.02 24.23
CA GLN A 279 -36.18 -2.49 24.51
C GLN A 279 -36.73 -1.75 23.27
N ILE A 280 -35.89 -1.04 22.54
CA ILE A 280 -36.25 -0.35 21.30
C ILE A 280 -36.58 -1.37 20.18
N HIS A 281 -35.78 -2.44 20.07
CA HIS A 281 -36.01 -3.52 19.10
C HIS A 281 -37.33 -4.26 19.32
N GLY A 282 -37.75 -4.40 20.59
CA GLY A 282 -39.05 -5.02 20.94
C GLY A 282 -40.26 -4.26 20.40
N HIS A 283 -40.11 -2.99 20.05
CA HIS A 283 -41.18 -2.13 19.51
C HIS A 283 -41.19 -2.03 17.98
N HIS A 284 -40.18 -2.59 17.28
CA HIS A 284 -40.17 -2.62 15.83
C HIS A 284 -40.85 -3.87 15.27
N PRO A 285 -41.79 -3.72 14.30
CA PRO A 285 -42.38 -4.87 13.62
C PRO A 285 -41.27 -5.72 12.97
N ARG A 286 -41.25 -7.02 13.26
CA ARG A 286 -40.24 -7.97 12.77
C ARG A 286 -40.17 -8.06 11.25
N ASP A 287 -41.21 -7.66 10.57
CA ASP A 287 -41.36 -7.73 9.10
C ASP A 287 -40.52 -6.67 8.34
N ARG A 288 -39.88 -5.74 9.03
CA ARG A 288 -39.05 -4.69 8.41
C ARG A 288 -37.54 -4.91 8.58
N LEU A 289 -37.11 -5.97 9.24
CA LEU A 289 -35.70 -6.29 9.35
C LEU A 289 -35.22 -7.02 8.09
N ASP A 290 -34.19 -6.50 7.45
CA ASP A 290 -33.56 -7.16 6.30
C ASP A 290 -33.13 -8.59 6.71
N PRO A 291 -33.56 -9.65 5.98
CA PRO A 291 -33.25 -11.04 6.29
C PRO A 291 -31.76 -11.32 6.48
N ARG A 292 -30.89 -10.50 5.88
CA ARG A 292 -29.43 -10.58 6.02
C ARG A 292 -28.91 -10.28 7.42
N VAL A 293 -29.69 -9.61 8.26
CA VAL A 293 -29.34 -9.30 9.66
C VAL A 293 -29.65 -10.47 10.61
N GLN A 294 -30.49 -11.42 10.18
CA GLN A 294 -30.98 -12.53 11.03
C GLN A 294 -29.99 -13.71 11.17
N HIS A 295 -28.93 -13.79 10.35
CA HIS A 295 -28.05 -14.96 10.28
C HIS A 295 -26.68 -14.82 10.96
N ARG A 296 -26.44 -13.80 11.77
CA ARG A 296 -25.22 -13.70 12.60
C ARG A 296 -25.58 -13.83 14.07
N ARG A 297 -25.76 -15.07 14.53
CA ARG A 297 -25.61 -15.48 15.92
C ARG A 297 -24.42 -16.43 16.02
#